data_4a128b419427c73a1abf8119a23ad4b9
#
_entry.id   4a128b419427c73a1abf8119a23ad4b9
#
_cell.length_a   1.000
_cell.length_b   1.000
_cell.length_c   1.000
_cell.angle_alpha   90.00
_cell.angle_beta   90.00
_cell.angle_gamma   90.00
#
_symmetry.space_group_name_H-M   'P 1'
#
loop_
_entity.id
_entity.type
_entity.pdbx_description
1 polymer ?
#
loop_
_entity_poly.entity_id
_entity_poly.type
_entity_poly.pdbx_seq_one_letter_code
_entity_poly.pdbx_strand_id
1 'polypeptide(L)'
;MNYTYIPDLAERIAELTKQGHPTEHVQGRALYTDDHVKLLAFPFEAGQALEEHTAPHPAMLHFLEGEADVTLGGEAVEARAGTWIHMAPDLPHSIRARTPVLMLLLILRAVP
;
A
#
# COMPACT_ATOMS: atom_id res chain seq x y z
N MET A 1 22.48 18.67 -1.77
CA MET A 1 21.13 18.55 -2.28
C MET A 1 20.50 17.27 -1.79
N ASN A 2 19.32 17.38 -1.21
CA ASN A 2 18.69 16.26 -0.51
C ASN A 2 17.50 15.73 -1.31
N TYR A 3 17.73 14.65 -2.02
CA TYR A 3 16.65 13.97 -2.74
C TYR A 3 16.94 12.48 -2.83
N THR A 4 15.90 11.72 -3.10
CA THR A 4 16.00 10.31 -3.42
C THR A 4 15.43 10.11 -4.82
N TYR A 5 16.18 9.41 -5.65
CA TYR A 5 15.82 9.15 -7.03
C TYR A 5 15.79 7.65 -7.28
N ILE A 6 14.62 7.13 -7.63
CA ILE A 6 14.43 5.74 -8.00
C ILE A 6 14.01 5.77 -9.48
N PRO A 7 14.91 5.47 -10.42
CA PRO A 7 14.60 5.63 -11.85
C PRO A 7 13.51 4.69 -12.36
N ASP A 8 13.34 3.54 -11.72
CA ASP A 8 12.30 2.58 -12.10
C ASP A 8 11.76 1.89 -10.86
N LEU A 9 10.65 2.41 -10.38
CA LEU A 9 10.01 1.89 -9.17
C LEU A 9 9.48 0.46 -9.37
N ALA A 10 8.96 0.16 -10.56
CA ALA A 10 8.46 -1.18 -10.87
C ALA A 10 9.58 -2.22 -10.83
N GLU A 11 10.75 -1.90 -11.35
CA GLU A 11 11.93 -2.76 -11.27
C GLU A 11 12.35 -2.99 -9.83
N ARG A 12 12.34 -1.94 -9.02
CA ARG A 12 12.68 -2.01 -7.60
C ARG A 12 11.73 -2.95 -6.86
N ILE A 13 10.43 -2.84 -7.13
CA ILE A 13 9.42 -3.70 -6.55
C ILE A 13 9.63 -5.15 -6.98
N ALA A 14 9.90 -5.39 -8.26
CA ALA A 14 10.15 -6.73 -8.78
C ALA A 14 11.36 -7.39 -8.09
N GLU A 15 12.42 -6.66 -7.84
CA GLU A 15 13.59 -7.18 -7.12
C GLU A 15 13.23 -7.60 -5.69
N LEU A 16 12.44 -6.80 -4.99
CA LEU A 16 12.04 -7.11 -3.62
C LEU A 16 11.10 -8.31 -3.56
N THR A 17 10.23 -8.49 -4.56
CA THR A 17 9.29 -9.61 -4.60
C THR A 17 9.90 -10.92 -5.07
N LYS A 18 11.09 -10.92 -5.67
CA LYS A 18 11.82 -12.14 -6.03
C LYS A 18 12.17 -13.01 -4.82
N GLN A 19 12.19 -12.42 -3.64
CA GLN A 19 12.52 -13.14 -2.41
C GLN A 19 11.33 -13.94 -1.85
N GLY A 20 10.25 -14.00 -2.58
CA GLY A 20 9.06 -14.76 -2.22
C GLY A 20 8.08 -13.97 -1.35
N HIS A 21 6.85 -14.46 -1.33
CA HIS A 21 5.81 -13.92 -0.48
C HIS A 21 5.60 -14.85 0.70
N PRO A 22 5.31 -14.31 1.89
CA PRO A 22 4.67 -15.11 2.92
C PRO A 22 3.33 -15.59 2.36
N THR A 23 3.08 -16.89 2.37
CA THR A 23 1.88 -17.47 1.78
C THR A 23 0.62 -17.18 2.59
N GLU A 24 0.75 -16.78 3.85
CA GLU A 24 -0.38 -16.63 4.76
C GLU A 24 -0.80 -15.17 4.99
N HIS A 25 0.15 -14.25 4.96
CA HIS A 25 -0.11 -12.85 5.29
C HIS A 25 0.44 -11.90 4.25
N VAL A 26 -0.32 -10.85 3.97
CA VAL A 26 0.16 -9.74 3.17
C VAL A 26 1.19 -8.96 3.97
N GLN A 27 2.35 -8.70 3.37
CA GLN A 27 3.39 -7.89 4.00
C GLN A 27 3.79 -6.72 3.12
N GLY A 28 3.90 -5.55 3.75
CA GLY A 28 4.46 -4.38 3.11
C GLY A 28 5.97 -4.50 2.99
N ARG A 29 6.50 -4.11 1.83
CA ARG A 29 7.93 -4.05 1.55
C ARG A 29 8.35 -2.60 1.47
N ALA A 30 9.19 -2.14 2.39
CA ALA A 30 9.65 -0.76 2.40
C ALA A 30 10.53 -0.47 1.17
N LEU A 31 10.13 0.53 0.41
CA LEU A 31 10.89 1.03 -0.74
C LEU A 31 11.75 2.22 -0.36
N TYR A 32 11.23 3.06 0.52
CA TYR A 32 11.92 4.26 0.99
C TYR A 32 11.33 4.71 2.33
N THR A 33 12.19 5.15 3.23
CA THR A 33 11.76 5.67 4.54
C THR A 33 12.67 6.81 4.97
N ASP A 34 12.07 7.90 5.40
CA ASP A 34 12.77 8.99 6.08
C ASP A 34 11.90 9.58 7.19
N ASP A 35 12.26 10.74 7.72
CA ASP A 35 11.50 11.35 8.83
C ASP A 35 10.11 11.85 8.42
N HIS A 36 9.87 12.05 7.13
CA HIS A 36 8.64 12.65 6.61
C HIS A 36 7.72 11.68 5.90
N VAL A 37 8.28 10.67 5.25
CA VAL A 37 7.49 9.74 4.43
C VAL A 37 7.98 8.32 4.59
N LYS A 38 7.06 7.38 4.42
CA LYS A 38 7.37 5.96 4.32
C LYS A 38 6.60 5.42 3.12
N LEU A 39 7.34 4.87 2.15
CA LEU A 39 6.77 4.28 0.94
C LEU A 39 6.95 2.78 0.99
N LEU A 40 5.82 2.05 0.88
CA LEU A 40 5.81 0.59 0.89
C LEU A 40 5.08 0.05 -0.33
N ALA A 41 5.50 -1.11 -0.80
CA ALA A 41 4.74 -1.89 -1.76
C ALA A 41 4.06 -3.06 -1.04
N PHE A 42 2.80 -3.30 -1.36
CA PHE A 42 2.01 -4.41 -0.83
C PHE A 42 1.57 -5.30 -1.98
N PRO A 43 2.22 -6.44 -2.19
CA PRO A 43 1.74 -7.45 -3.12
C PRO A 43 0.72 -8.34 -2.41
N PHE A 44 -0.44 -8.56 -3.06
CA PHE A 44 -1.48 -9.46 -2.58
C PHE A 44 -1.66 -10.57 -3.60
N GLU A 45 -1.84 -11.79 -3.12
CA GLU A 45 -2.42 -12.85 -3.93
C GLU A 45 -3.94 -12.73 -3.89
N ALA A 46 -4.62 -13.30 -4.87
CA ALA A 46 -6.09 -13.29 -4.88
C ALA A 46 -6.63 -13.89 -3.58
N GLY A 47 -7.59 -13.21 -2.96
CA GLY A 47 -8.20 -13.62 -1.71
C GLY A 47 -7.49 -13.17 -0.45
N GLN A 48 -6.26 -12.68 -0.54
CA GLN A 48 -5.58 -12.14 0.63
C GLN A 48 -6.16 -10.79 1.04
N ALA A 49 -6.07 -10.49 2.32
CA ALA A 49 -6.65 -9.27 2.88
C ALA A 49 -5.77 -8.65 3.96
N LEU A 50 -5.87 -7.34 4.07
CA LEU A 50 -5.49 -6.60 5.27
C LEU A 50 -6.77 -6.32 6.05
N GLU A 51 -6.85 -6.88 7.26
CA GLU A 51 -8.02 -6.72 8.11
C GLU A 51 -8.19 -5.28 8.57
N GLU A 52 -9.39 -4.93 9.00
CA GLU A 52 -9.68 -3.57 9.42
C GLU A 52 -8.76 -3.13 10.55
N HIS A 53 -8.16 -1.98 10.35
CA HIS A 53 -7.27 -1.35 11.33
C HIS A 53 -7.25 0.15 11.13
N THR A 54 -6.61 0.85 12.06
CA THR A 54 -6.39 2.30 11.98
C THR A 54 -4.90 2.59 12.07
N ALA A 55 -4.51 3.77 11.60
CA ALA A 55 -3.14 4.24 11.71
C ALA A 55 -3.15 5.74 12.06
N PRO A 56 -2.18 6.21 12.86
CA PRO A 56 -2.19 7.59 13.36
C PRO A 56 -1.76 8.65 12.36
N HIS A 57 -1.32 8.26 11.17
CA HIS A 57 -0.80 9.18 10.17
C HIS A 57 -1.69 9.22 8.93
N PRO A 58 -1.76 10.36 8.24
CA PRO A 58 -2.42 10.37 6.93
C PRO A 58 -1.64 9.49 5.95
N ALA A 59 -2.35 8.87 5.04
CA ALA A 59 -1.76 7.93 4.10
C ALA A 59 -2.47 7.99 2.75
N MET A 60 -1.76 7.54 1.72
CA MET A 60 -2.30 7.41 0.38
C MET A 60 -2.07 5.99 -0.11
N LEU A 61 -3.11 5.43 -0.74
CA LEU A 61 -3.04 4.14 -1.41
C LEU A 61 -3.07 4.38 -2.91
N HIS A 62 -2.21 3.71 -3.64
CA HIS A 62 -2.22 3.75 -5.08
C HIS A 62 -2.15 2.33 -5.62
N PHE A 63 -3.21 1.88 -6.28
CA PHE A 63 -3.29 0.54 -6.83
C PHE A 63 -2.66 0.55 -8.22
N LEU A 64 -1.60 -0.23 -8.40
CA LEU A 64 -0.88 -0.31 -9.66
C LEU A 64 -1.39 -1.44 -10.55
N GLU A 65 -1.82 -2.55 -9.94
CA GLU A 65 -2.30 -3.73 -10.64
C GLU A 65 -3.42 -4.39 -9.85
N GLY A 66 -4.35 -5.04 -10.55
CA GLY A 66 -5.36 -5.89 -9.96
C GLY A 66 -6.63 -5.17 -9.55
N GLU A 67 -7.50 -5.92 -8.90
CA GLU A 67 -8.80 -5.44 -8.41
C GLU A 67 -8.98 -5.84 -6.96
N ALA A 68 -9.53 -4.93 -6.16
CA ALA A 68 -9.73 -5.14 -4.74
C ALA A 68 -11.03 -4.50 -4.23
N ASP A 69 -11.54 -5.05 -3.14
CA ASP A 69 -12.61 -4.44 -2.35
C ASP A 69 -11.97 -3.72 -1.18
N VAL A 70 -12.31 -2.45 -1.02
CA VAL A 70 -11.76 -1.59 0.03
C VAL A 70 -12.91 -1.07 0.87
N THR A 71 -12.75 -1.10 2.20
CA THR A 71 -13.70 -0.49 3.11
C THR A 71 -13.03 0.68 3.80
N LEU A 72 -13.65 1.85 3.73
CA LEU A 72 -13.13 3.10 4.26
C LEU A 72 -14.16 3.71 5.21
N GLY A 73 -13.90 3.64 6.53
CA GLY A 73 -14.83 4.15 7.52
C GLY A 73 -16.21 3.52 7.43
N GLY A 74 -16.29 2.22 7.11
CA GLY A 74 -17.55 1.51 6.95
C GLY A 74 -18.15 1.60 5.55
N GLU A 75 -17.57 2.38 4.65
CA GLU A 75 -18.06 2.53 3.26
C GLU A 75 -17.26 1.63 2.32
N ALA A 76 -17.97 0.80 1.56
CA ALA A 76 -17.34 -0.09 0.60
C ALA A 76 -17.09 0.62 -0.73
N VAL A 77 -15.87 0.54 -1.23
CA VAL A 77 -15.49 1.04 -2.55
C VAL A 77 -14.71 -0.02 -3.30
N GLU A 78 -14.66 0.09 -4.61
CA GLU A 78 -13.89 -0.81 -5.46
C GLU A 78 -12.61 -0.12 -5.91
N ALA A 79 -11.50 -0.87 -5.91
CA ALA A 79 -10.22 -0.41 -6.42
C ALA A 79 -9.81 -1.25 -7.62
N ARG A 80 -9.16 -0.60 -8.56
CA ARG A 80 -8.57 -1.23 -9.76
C ARG A 80 -7.25 -0.56 -10.07
N ALA A 81 -6.54 -1.07 -11.08
CA ALA A 81 -5.31 -0.41 -11.53
C ALA A 81 -5.56 1.06 -11.81
N GLY A 82 -4.78 1.94 -11.20
CA GLY A 82 -4.92 3.38 -11.29
C GLY A 82 -5.69 4.05 -10.16
N THR A 83 -6.42 3.30 -9.34
CA THR A 83 -7.16 3.88 -8.21
C THR A 83 -6.21 4.51 -7.20
N TRP A 84 -6.56 5.69 -6.74
CA TRP A 84 -5.83 6.41 -5.71
C TRP A 84 -6.79 6.81 -4.58
N ILE A 85 -6.36 6.60 -3.34
CA ILE A 85 -7.16 6.89 -2.15
C ILE A 85 -6.30 7.66 -1.16
N HIS A 86 -6.85 8.76 -0.63
CA HIS A 86 -6.26 9.44 0.52
C HIS A 86 -7.05 9.08 1.76
N MET A 87 -6.35 8.76 2.84
CA MET A 87 -6.95 8.44 4.13
C MET A 87 -6.49 9.43 5.19
N ALA A 88 -7.43 10.02 5.91
CA ALA A 88 -7.14 10.83 7.08
C ALA A 88 -6.57 9.95 8.20
N PRO A 89 -5.86 10.55 9.19
CA PRO A 89 -5.44 9.80 10.36
C PRO A 89 -6.61 9.10 11.05
N ASP A 90 -6.37 7.91 11.56
CA ASP A 90 -7.32 7.11 12.34
C ASP A 90 -8.57 6.62 11.60
N LEU A 91 -8.60 6.71 10.28
CA LEU A 91 -9.69 6.16 9.49
C LEU A 91 -9.64 4.63 9.51
N PRO A 92 -10.69 3.93 10.01
CA PRO A 92 -10.73 2.47 9.89
C PRO A 92 -10.79 2.06 8.42
N HIS A 93 -9.96 1.10 8.04
CA HIS A 93 -9.90 0.66 6.65
C HIS A 93 -9.48 -0.79 6.54
N SER A 94 -9.93 -1.45 5.48
CA SER A 94 -9.57 -2.83 5.15
C SER A 94 -9.50 -2.98 3.64
N ILE A 95 -8.74 -3.99 3.20
CA ILE A 95 -8.51 -4.26 1.77
C ILE A 95 -8.55 -5.75 1.55
N ARG A 96 -9.31 -6.21 0.56
CA ARG A 96 -9.33 -7.61 0.14
C ARG A 96 -9.09 -7.68 -1.36
N ALA A 97 -8.06 -8.42 -1.75
CA ALA A 97 -7.74 -8.61 -3.16
C ALA A 97 -8.70 -9.61 -3.81
N ARG A 98 -9.32 -9.23 -4.93
CA ARG A 98 -10.12 -10.15 -5.75
C ARG A 98 -9.24 -10.90 -6.73
N THR A 99 -8.24 -10.22 -7.27
CA THR A 99 -7.22 -10.75 -8.18
C THR A 99 -5.87 -10.49 -7.53
N PRO A 100 -4.76 -10.98 -8.09
CA PRO A 100 -3.47 -10.51 -7.63
C PRO A 100 -3.41 -8.98 -7.73
N VAL A 101 -2.93 -8.34 -6.67
CA VAL A 101 -2.90 -6.88 -6.53
C VAL A 101 -1.49 -6.43 -6.20
N LEU A 102 -1.08 -5.32 -6.79
CA LEU A 102 0.08 -4.57 -6.34
C LEU A 102 -0.37 -3.18 -5.95
N MET A 103 -0.18 -2.83 -4.69
CA MET A 103 -0.59 -1.56 -4.12
C MET A 103 0.60 -0.85 -3.51
N LEU A 104 0.69 0.46 -3.72
CA LEU A 104 1.64 1.31 -3.01
C LEU A 104 0.93 1.98 -1.84
N LEU A 105 1.63 2.06 -0.71
CA LEU A 105 1.19 2.81 0.45
C LEU A 105 2.23 3.88 0.75
N LEU A 106 1.79 5.13 0.77
CA LEU A 106 2.62 6.26 1.18
C LEU A 106 2.08 6.80 2.49
N ILE A 107 2.88 6.69 3.55
CA ILE A 107 2.55 7.23 4.87
C ILE A 107 3.24 8.57 5.02
N LEU A 108 2.47 9.59 5.41
CA LEU A 108 2.99 10.92 5.67
C LEU A 108 3.16 11.09 7.18
N ARG A 109 4.36 11.40 7.61
CA ARG A 109 4.65 11.59 9.02
C ARG A 109 4.64 13.06 9.36
N ALA A 110 3.97 13.40 10.46
CA ALA A 110 4.05 14.75 11.00
C ALA A 110 5.46 15.00 11.52
N VAL A 111 6.03 16.12 11.16
CA VAL A 111 7.33 16.56 11.69
C VAL A 111 7.04 17.52 12.81
N PRO A 112 7.55 17.24 14.03
CA PRO A 112 7.38 18.18 15.15
C PRO A 112 8.06 19.51 14.87
#